data_c5d6f696efc3c00fcf401da3f3889d37
#
_entry.id   c5d6f696efc3c00fcf401da3f3889d37
#
_cell.length_a   1.000
_cell.length_b   1.000
_cell.length_c   1.000
_cell.angle_alpha   90.00
_cell.angle_beta   90.00
_cell.angle_gamma   90.00
#
_symmetry.space_group_name_H-M   'P 1'
#
loop_
_entity.id
_entity.type
_entity.pdbx_description
1 polymer ?
#
loop_
_entity_poly.entity_id
_entity_poly.type
_entity_poly.pdbx_seq_one_letter_code
_entity_poly.pdbx_strand_id
1 'polypeptide(L)'
;MENKKSLLKKLLKTNLLPLAFLGDSVHTLIVRENSLLKDDVKMASYNSFSSSKCKAQNQAFALKQIIDRLNEDELEIVRRARNAKPKHHAKNSTSADYSFATAYEALIGYLYLKEDQDRLIEFLNSSLE
;
A
#
# COMPACT_ATOMS: atom_id res chain seq x y z
N MET A 1 6.48 24.11 5.68
CA MET A 1 5.84 22.81 5.45
C MET A 1 6.53 21.76 6.31
N GLU A 2 5.77 20.97 7.04
CA GLU A 2 6.36 19.90 7.82
C GLU A 2 7.04 18.89 6.92
N ASN A 3 8.15 18.32 7.39
CA ASN A 3 8.83 17.29 6.62
C ASN A 3 8.15 15.93 6.81
N LYS A 4 8.53 14.98 5.98
CA LYS A 4 7.94 13.63 5.99
C LYS A 4 8.17 12.91 7.32
N LYS A 5 9.33 13.11 7.94
CA LYS A 5 9.67 12.47 9.21
C LYS A 5 8.76 12.95 10.33
N SER A 6 8.47 14.24 10.39
CA SER A 6 7.55 14.80 11.39
C SER A 6 6.14 14.25 11.21
N LEU A 7 5.68 14.15 9.97
CA LEU A 7 4.37 13.60 9.68
C LEU A 7 4.30 12.13 10.09
N LEU A 8 5.31 11.35 9.75
CA LEU A 8 5.35 9.94 10.14
C LEU A 8 5.28 9.77 11.65
N LYS A 9 6.09 10.53 12.38
CA LYS A 9 6.10 10.50 13.85
C LYS A 9 4.71 10.76 14.42
N LYS A 10 4.01 11.75 13.85
CA LYS A 10 2.65 12.11 14.27
C LYS A 10 1.68 10.96 14.02
N LEU A 11 1.73 10.35 12.81
CA LEU A 11 0.80 9.29 12.44
C LEU A 11 1.03 8.00 13.22
N LEU A 12 2.27 7.71 13.59
CA LEU A 12 2.57 6.50 14.36
C LEU A 12 2.00 6.53 15.76
N LYS A 13 1.63 7.70 16.27
CA LYS A 13 1.03 7.86 17.61
C LYS A 13 -0.47 7.62 17.61
N THR A 14 -1.09 7.50 16.44
CA THR A 14 -2.54 7.31 16.30
C THR A 14 -2.80 5.99 15.58
N ASN A 15 -3.98 5.82 14.99
CA ASN A 15 -4.19 4.63 14.20
C ASN A 15 -3.53 4.79 12.83
N LEU A 16 -3.26 3.67 12.15
CA LEU A 16 -2.48 3.68 10.93
C LEU A 16 -3.30 3.79 9.64
N LEU A 17 -4.62 4.02 9.74
CA LEU A 17 -5.43 4.22 8.56
C LEU A 17 -5.01 5.43 7.71
N PRO A 18 -4.59 6.56 8.32
CA PRO A 18 -4.03 7.66 7.51
C PRO A 18 -2.78 7.27 6.72
N LEU A 19 -1.94 6.38 7.26
CA LEU A 19 -0.80 5.86 6.50
C LEU A 19 -1.26 5.04 5.31
N ALA A 20 -2.27 4.21 5.50
CA ALA A 20 -2.84 3.42 4.39
C ALA A 20 -3.45 4.33 3.33
N PHE A 21 -4.12 5.39 3.74
CA PHE A 21 -4.70 6.38 2.84
C PHE A 21 -3.61 7.01 1.95
N LEU A 22 -2.50 7.42 2.56
CA LEU A 22 -1.37 7.97 1.82
C LEU A 22 -0.73 6.91 0.93
N GLY A 23 -0.53 5.71 1.47
CA GLY A 23 0.08 4.60 0.75
C GLY A 23 -0.70 4.20 -0.49
N ASP A 24 -2.02 4.29 -0.44
CA ASP A 24 -2.86 4.06 -1.60
C ASP A 24 -2.49 5.00 -2.75
N SER A 25 -2.30 6.27 -2.45
CA SER A 25 -1.91 7.26 -3.45
C SER A 25 -0.52 6.99 -4.01
N VAL A 26 0.42 6.65 -3.16
CA VAL A 26 1.80 6.33 -3.59
C VAL A 26 1.79 5.09 -4.48
N HIS A 27 1.10 4.05 -4.08
CA HIS A 27 0.98 2.81 -4.85
C HIS A 27 0.36 3.09 -6.23
N THR A 28 -0.73 3.83 -6.25
CA THR A 28 -1.43 4.18 -7.50
C THR A 28 -0.51 4.97 -8.44
N LEU A 29 0.23 5.94 -7.89
CA LEU A 29 1.15 6.74 -8.69
C LEU A 29 2.20 5.85 -9.37
N ILE A 30 2.82 4.96 -8.61
CA ILE A 30 3.90 4.14 -9.14
C ILE A 30 3.38 3.10 -10.14
N VAL A 31 2.21 2.51 -9.87
CA VAL A 31 1.59 1.59 -10.82
C VAL A 31 1.30 2.30 -12.15
N ARG A 32 0.77 3.52 -12.08
CA ARG A 32 0.48 4.29 -13.29
C ARG A 32 1.75 4.69 -14.03
N GLU A 33 2.80 5.12 -13.32
CA GLU A 33 4.09 5.41 -13.95
C GLU A 33 4.63 4.18 -14.67
N ASN A 34 4.57 3.02 -14.01
CA ASN A 34 5.04 1.77 -14.58
C ASN A 34 4.26 1.42 -15.85
N SER A 35 2.94 1.64 -15.84
CA SER A 35 2.09 1.40 -17.00
C SER A 35 2.47 2.29 -18.17
N LEU A 36 2.83 3.54 -17.90
CA LEU A 36 3.24 4.50 -18.94
C LEU A 36 4.62 4.19 -19.51
N LEU A 37 5.48 3.55 -18.72
CA LEU A 37 6.80 3.13 -19.20
C LEU A 37 6.72 1.92 -20.11
N LYS A 38 5.64 1.16 -20.06
CA LYS A 38 5.38 0.06 -21.00
C LYS A 38 4.79 0.67 -22.27
N ASP A 39 5.04 0.02 -23.40
CA ASP A 39 4.69 0.59 -24.71
C ASP A 39 3.20 0.72 -24.97
N ASP A 40 2.37 0.08 -24.18
CA ASP A 40 0.94 0.06 -24.39
C ASP A 40 0.22 1.09 -23.54
N VAL A 41 -0.03 2.26 -24.11
CA VAL A 41 -0.67 3.40 -23.43
C VAL A 41 -2.17 3.49 -23.72
N LYS A 42 -2.88 2.38 -23.70
CA LYS A 42 -4.32 2.37 -23.95
C LYS A 42 -5.10 2.66 -22.67
N MET A 43 -6.04 3.59 -22.75
CA MET A 43 -6.87 3.98 -21.61
C MET A 43 -7.64 2.80 -21.00
N ALA A 44 -8.02 1.84 -21.81
CA ALA A 44 -8.71 0.64 -21.32
C ALA A 44 -7.88 -0.14 -20.30
N SER A 45 -6.55 -0.17 -20.50
CA SER A 45 -5.65 -0.85 -19.56
C SER A 45 -5.61 -0.15 -18.20
N TYR A 46 -5.76 1.15 -18.19
CA TYR A 46 -5.76 1.91 -16.93
C TYR A 46 -7.01 1.62 -16.12
N ASN A 47 -8.15 1.49 -16.79
CA ASN A 47 -9.42 1.26 -16.12
C ASN A 47 -9.48 -0.12 -15.44
N SER A 48 -8.75 -1.10 -15.94
CA SER A 48 -8.74 -2.44 -15.34
C SER A 48 -8.10 -2.46 -13.94
N PHE A 49 -7.25 -1.48 -13.63
CA PHE A 49 -6.63 -1.37 -12.29
C PHE A 49 -7.53 -0.69 -11.28
N SER A 50 -8.67 -0.13 -11.69
CA SER A 50 -9.52 0.65 -10.81
C SER A 50 -10.57 -0.17 -10.06
N SER A 51 -10.71 -1.47 -10.37
CA SER A 51 -11.64 -2.34 -9.66
C SER A 51 -11.18 -2.54 -8.21
N SER A 52 -11.99 -2.09 -7.25
CA SER A 52 -11.64 -2.21 -5.84
C SER A 52 -11.48 -3.65 -5.38
N LYS A 53 -12.25 -4.57 -5.95
CA LYS A 53 -12.14 -5.99 -5.65
C LYS A 53 -10.79 -6.56 -6.08
N CYS A 54 -10.40 -6.32 -7.33
CA CYS A 54 -9.11 -6.77 -7.85
C CYS A 54 -7.96 -6.12 -7.12
N LYS A 55 -8.10 -4.84 -6.80
CA LYS A 55 -7.08 -4.09 -6.09
C LYS A 55 -6.81 -4.69 -4.71
N ALA A 56 -7.85 -4.95 -3.93
CA ALA A 56 -7.68 -5.50 -2.59
C ALA A 56 -7.05 -6.89 -2.63
N GLN A 57 -7.49 -7.74 -3.55
CA GLN A 57 -6.92 -9.08 -3.71
C GLN A 57 -5.46 -9.03 -4.12
N ASN A 58 -5.12 -8.16 -5.06
CA ASN A 58 -3.75 -8.03 -5.55
C ASN A 58 -2.82 -7.47 -4.49
N GLN A 59 -3.28 -6.50 -3.71
CA GLN A 59 -2.48 -5.93 -2.63
C GLN A 59 -2.28 -6.92 -1.49
N ALA A 60 -3.32 -7.69 -1.15
CA ALA A 60 -3.20 -8.74 -0.15
C ALA A 60 -2.18 -9.79 -0.58
N PHE A 61 -2.23 -10.19 -1.85
CA PHE A 61 -1.27 -11.14 -2.41
C PHE A 61 0.15 -10.57 -2.36
N ALA A 62 0.32 -9.30 -2.75
CA ALA A 62 1.61 -8.64 -2.73
C ALA A 62 2.22 -8.62 -1.33
N LEU A 63 1.41 -8.34 -0.31
CA LEU A 63 1.91 -8.36 1.07
C LEU A 63 2.40 -9.76 1.46
N LYS A 64 1.64 -10.79 1.11
CA LYS A 64 2.01 -12.16 1.43
C LYS A 64 3.33 -12.57 0.78
N GLN A 65 3.64 -12.02 -0.40
CA GLN A 65 4.88 -12.29 -1.09
C GLN A 65 6.10 -11.70 -0.40
N ILE A 66 5.94 -10.60 0.34
CA ILE A 66 7.06 -9.87 0.94
C ILE A 66 7.15 -10.06 2.46
N ILE A 67 6.17 -10.69 3.07
CA ILE A 67 6.04 -10.69 4.55
C ILE A 67 7.28 -11.28 5.24
N ASP A 68 7.92 -12.27 4.63
CA ASP A 68 9.12 -12.89 5.20
C ASP A 68 10.36 -12.02 5.11
N ARG A 69 10.29 -10.92 4.35
CA ARG A 69 11.41 -9.99 4.17
C ARG A 69 11.28 -8.74 5.03
N LEU A 70 10.19 -8.62 5.80
CA LEU A 70 9.95 -7.44 6.62
C LEU A 70 10.78 -7.47 7.89
N ASN A 71 11.29 -6.30 8.27
CA ASN A 71 11.97 -6.15 9.56
C ASN A 71 10.94 -5.97 10.69
N GLU A 72 11.41 -5.86 11.92
CA GLU A 72 10.53 -5.76 13.09
C GLU A 72 9.61 -4.52 13.04
N ASP A 73 10.16 -3.38 12.63
CA ASP A 73 9.37 -2.16 12.53
C ASP A 73 8.29 -2.28 11.47
N GLU A 74 8.63 -2.85 10.33
CA GLU A 74 7.68 -3.05 9.23
C GLU A 74 6.59 -4.05 9.62
N LEU A 75 6.96 -5.13 10.30
CA LEU A 75 5.98 -6.10 10.79
C LEU A 75 5.01 -5.46 11.80
N GLU A 76 5.51 -4.55 12.64
CA GLU A 76 4.65 -3.85 13.58
C GLU A 76 3.65 -2.94 12.86
N ILE A 77 4.07 -2.26 11.79
CA ILE A 77 3.17 -1.47 10.96
C ILE A 77 2.07 -2.37 10.37
N VAL A 78 2.46 -3.49 9.81
CA VAL A 78 1.50 -4.45 9.23
C VAL A 78 0.51 -4.93 10.28
N ARG A 79 1.00 -5.32 11.46
CA ARG A 79 0.15 -5.81 12.54
C ARG A 79 -0.87 -4.76 12.97
N ARG A 80 -0.40 -3.54 13.22
CA ARG A 80 -1.27 -2.46 13.67
C ARG A 80 -2.30 -2.09 12.62
N ALA A 81 -1.88 -2.05 11.35
CA ALA A 81 -2.79 -1.68 10.26
C ALA A 81 -3.86 -2.75 10.04
N ARG A 82 -3.49 -4.04 10.16
CA ARG A 82 -4.45 -5.12 10.04
C ARG A 82 -5.50 -5.07 11.14
N ASN A 83 -5.12 -4.61 12.32
CA ASN A 83 -6.01 -4.51 13.47
C ASN A 83 -6.81 -3.21 13.51
N ALA A 84 -6.50 -2.26 12.64
CA ALA A 84 -7.28 -1.04 12.53
C ALA A 84 -8.66 -1.38 11.95
N LYS A 85 -9.70 -0.76 12.48
CA LYS A 85 -11.07 -1.04 12.08
C LYS A 85 -11.63 0.10 11.26
N PRO A 86 -11.60 0.02 9.92
CA PRO A 86 -12.21 1.04 9.09
C PRO A 86 -13.74 0.96 9.24
N LYS A 87 -14.40 2.09 9.03
CA LYS A 87 -15.87 2.14 9.09
C LYS A 87 -16.52 1.33 7.96
N HIS A 88 -15.86 1.29 6.80
CA HIS A 88 -16.35 0.60 5.62
C HIS A 88 -15.22 -0.15 4.93
N HIS A 89 -15.53 -1.26 4.30
CA HIS A 89 -14.58 -1.96 3.45
C HIS A 89 -15.18 -2.20 2.07
N ALA A 90 -14.32 -2.56 1.12
CA ALA A 90 -14.74 -2.73 -0.26
C ALA A 90 -15.79 -3.81 -0.40
N LYS A 91 -16.85 -3.49 -1.16
CA LYS A 91 -17.88 -4.46 -1.52
C LYS A 91 -17.22 -5.60 -2.29
N ASN A 92 -17.61 -6.81 -2.02
CA ASN A 92 -17.13 -8.01 -2.72
C ASN A 92 -15.71 -8.42 -2.39
N SER A 93 -15.03 -7.78 -1.44
CA SER A 93 -13.76 -8.29 -0.94
C SER A 93 -13.99 -8.98 0.40
N THR A 94 -13.16 -9.97 0.72
CA THR A 94 -13.23 -10.60 2.04
C THR A 94 -12.64 -9.66 3.08
N SER A 95 -13.05 -9.82 4.34
CA SER A 95 -12.48 -9.04 5.44
C SER A 95 -10.98 -9.27 5.57
N ALA A 96 -10.54 -10.51 5.32
CA ALA A 96 -9.11 -10.85 5.37
C ALA A 96 -8.34 -10.14 4.27
N ASP A 97 -8.82 -10.19 3.03
CA ASP A 97 -8.17 -9.50 1.91
C ASP A 97 -8.12 -8.00 2.13
N TYR A 98 -9.21 -7.43 2.63
CA TYR A 98 -9.26 -6.00 2.92
C TYR A 98 -8.24 -5.62 3.99
N SER A 99 -8.15 -6.41 5.05
CA SER A 99 -7.23 -6.19 6.14
C SER A 99 -5.77 -6.26 5.67
N PHE A 100 -5.43 -7.25 4.85
CA PHE A 100 -4.09 -7.38 4.28
C PHE A 100 -3.78 -6.24 3.30
N ALA A 101 -4.76 -5.84 2.49
CA ALA A 101 -4.59 -4.73 1.55
C ALA A 101 -4.34 -3.43 2.29
N THR A 102 -5.10 -3.18 3.37
CA THR A 102 -4.90 -1.99 4.22
C THR A 102 -3.50 -2.00 4.83
N ALA A 103 -3.04 -3.16 5.31
CA ALA A 103 -1.70 -3.30 5.88
C ALA A 103 -0.62 -3.04 4.83
N TYR A 104 -0.80 -3.55 3.62
CA TYR A 104 0.13 -3.30 2.53
C TYR A 104 0.24 -1.81 2.20
N GLU A 105 -0.91 -1.14 2.10
CA GLU A 105 -0.94 0.30 1.83
C GLU A 105 -0.29 1.10 2.96
N ALA A 106 -0.52 0.71 4.21
CA ALA A 106 0.10 1.36 5.36
C ALA A 106 1.62 1.19 5.32
N LEU A 107 2.11 0.01 4.95
CA LEU A 107 3.54 -0.24 4.80
C LEU A 107 4.13 0.66 3.71
N ILE A 108 3.46 0.79 2.58
CA ILE A 108 3.89 1.68 1.49
C ILE A 108 3.94 3.12 1.98
N GLY A 109 2.91 3.58 2.69
CA GLY A 109 2.89 4.94 3.26
C GLY A 109 4.02 5.18 4.25
N TYR A 110 4.30 4.18 5.09
CA TYR A 110 5.39 4.22 6.06
C TYR A 110 6.74 4.39 5.37
N LEU A 111 7.02 3.58 4.36
CA LEU A 111 8.29 3.63 3.64
C LEU A 111 8.45 4.93 2.87
N TYR A 112 7.36 5.43 2.32
CA TYR A 112 7.38 6.73 1.62
C TYR A 112 7.74 7.86 2.57
N LEU A 113 7.10 7.92 3.74
CA LEU A 113 7.38 8.98 4.72
C LEU A 113 8.73 8.82 5.38
N LYS A 114 9.21 7.60 5.51
CA LYS A 114 10.55 7.31 6.02
C LYS A 114 11.64 7.65 5.02
N GLU A 115 11.25 7.87 3.77
CA GLU A 115 12.15 8.20 2.66
C GLU A 115 13.10 7.04 2.31
N ASP A 116 12.66 5.81 2.55
CA ASP A 116 13.39 4.61 2.17
C ASP A 116 12.96 4.17 0.78
N GLN A 117 13.47 4.85 -0.23
CA GLN A 117 13.07 4.63 -1.62
C GLN A 117 13.45 3.24 -2.14
N ASP A 118 14.61 2.77 -1.78
CA ASP A 118 15.07 1.46 -2.26
C ASP A 118 14.14 0.35 -1.78
N ARG A 119 13.77 0.41 -0.50
CA ARG A 119 12.89 -0.59 0.08
C ARG A 119 11.47 -0.47 -0.46
N LEU A 120 11.01 0.76 -0.65
CA LEU A 120 9.71 1.03 -1.24
C LEU A 120 9.60 0.42 -2.64
N ILE A 121 10.60 0.65 -3.48
CA ILE A 121 10.62 0.11 -4.84
C ILE A 121 10.72 -1.41 -4.83
N GLU A 122 11.54 -1.98 -3.95
CA GLU A 122 11.67 -3.42 -3.81
C GLU A 122 10.30 -4.08 -3.55
N PHE A 123 9.54 -3.52 -2.62
CA PHE A 123 8.24 -4.09 -2.27
C PHE A 123 7.17 -3.82 -3.31
N LEU A 124 7.21 -2.66 -3.96
CA LEU A 124 6.27 -2.34 -5.03
C LEU A 124 6.48 -3.21 -6.26
N ASN A 125 7.71 -3.61 -6.54
CA ASN A 125 7.99 -4.51 -7.67
C ASN A 125 7.25 -5.83 -7.53
N SER A 126 7.00 -6.28 -6.30
CA SER A 126 6.22 -7.51 -6.07
C SER A 126 4.78 -7.37 -6.55
N SER A 127 4.22 -6.16 -6.54
CA SER A 127 2.85 -5.93 -6.99
C SER A 127 2.77 -5.56 -8.48
N LEU A 128 3.90 -5.32 -9.12
CA LEU A 128 3.96 -4.95 -10.54
C LEU A 128 4.23 -6.15 -11.45
N GLU A 129 4.62 -7.27 -10.86
CA GLU A 129 4.91 -8.49 -11.61
C GLU A 129 3.68 -9.32 -11.91
#